data_22d50f5926dcb31b40c090fa6fae4d44
#
_entry.id   22d50f5926dcb31b40c090fa6fae4d44
#
_cell.length_a   1.000
_cell.length_b   1.000
_cell.length_c   1.000
_cell.angle_alpha   90.00
_cell.angle_beta   90.00
_cell.angle_gamma   90.00
#
_symmetry.space_group_name_H-M   'P 1'
#
loop_
_entity.id
_entity.type
_entity.pdbx_description
1 polymer ?
#
loop_
_entity_poly.entity_id
_entity_poly.type
_entity_poly.pdbx_seq_one_letter_code
_entity_poly.pdbx_strand_id
1 'polypeptide(L)'
;AAGNRAHSGIAPAFPTILMILSEWCFLKKIITVLLSAVLALTLFCGCAGGDGTDALRKALEYPLTLDAESGELAFVLTLETNENATAKMTAPRTLSGLDLVKNKNGVTASYKGMTVPLPEASAGKVFALADIVNAVRTALDDGSYVTGRDGDLKTVSAACGDAVCTLYYIDEAHFSSAEMSCGGKKTVYNITVRQAEEQSSAVSAEQFNQSKETVQDAEKSG
;
A
#
# COMPACT_ATOMS: atom_id res chain seq x y z
N ALA A 1 -91.26 19.91 43.34
CA ALA A 1 -89.99 20.01 43.99
C ALA A 1 -88.91 19.41 43.00
N ALA A 2 -88.18 20.26 42.31
CA ALA A 2 -87.18 19.92 41.36
C ALA A 2 -85.80 20.06 42.00
N GLY A 3 -85.05 19.01 42.06
CA GLY A 3 -83.64 19.01 42.51
C GLY A 3 -82.72 19.18 41.34
N ASN A 4 -81.97 20.27 41.33
CA ASN A 4 -80.92 20.57 40.37
C ASN A 4 -79.62 19.94 40.86
N ARG A 5 -79.06 19.00 40.16
CA ARG A 5 -77.66 18.46 40.33
C ARG A 5 -76.73 19.20 39.42
N ALA A 6 -75.80 19.94 39.97
CA ALA A 6 -74.67 20.52 39.26
C ALA A 6 -73.66 19.44 38.95
N HIS A 7 -73.38 19.25 37.69
CA HIS A 7 -72.24 18.45 37.21
C HIS A 7 -70.97 19.36 37.14
N SER A 8 -69.99 19.13 38.03
CA SER A 8 -68.67 19.71 37.94
C SER A 8 -67.89 18.97 36.89
N GLY A 9 -67.62 19.60 35.73
CA GLY A 9 -66.79 19.08 34.68
C GLY A 9 -65.32 19.21 35.09
N ILE A 10 -64.66 18.08 35.22
CA ILE A 10 -63.18 18.01 35.33
C ILE A 10 -62.62 18.04 33.89
N ALA A 11 -62.00 19.16 33.55
CA ALA A 11 -61.27 19.27 32.28
C ALA A 11 -60.01 18.41 32.29
N PRO A 12 -59.68 17.65 31.21
CA PRO A 12 -58.49 16.85 31.18
C PRO A 12 -57.25 17.72 30.87
N ALA A 13 -56.34 17.83 31.85
CA ALA A 13 -55.02 18.48 31.69
C ALA A 13 -54.00 17.56 31.04
N PHE A 14 -54.30 17.04 29.84
CA PHE A 14 -53.41 16.04 29.17
C PHE A 14 -52.62 16.49 27.94
N PRO A 15 -52.65 17.73 27.40
CA PRO A 15 -51.83 18.02 26.22
C PRO A 15 -50.40 18.49 26.52
N THR A 16 -50.14 19.02 27.74
CA THR A 16 -48.83 19.67 28.00
C THR A 16 -47.67 18.69 28.23
N ILE A 17 -47.94 17.52 28.78
CA ILE A 17 -46.89 16.49 29.05
C ILE A 17 -46.40 15.83 27.75
N LEU A 18 -47.26 15.67 26.76
CA LEU A 18 -46.91 15.05 25.47
C LEU A 18 -45.98 15.96 24.66
N MET A 19 -46.14 17.28 24.73
CA MET A 19 -45.23 18.22 24.03
C MET A 19 -43.81 18.21 24.61
N ILE A 20 -43.68 18.15 25.92
CA ILE A 20 -42.37 18.15 26.59
C ILE A 20 -41.60 16.86 26.29
N LEU A 21 -42.25 15.72 26.15
CA LEU A 21 -41.63 14.44 25.80
C LEU A 21 -41.13 14.38 24.34
N SER A 22 -41.85 15.06 23.42
CA SER A 22 -41.43 15.11 22.01
C SER A 22 -40.19 15.98 21.80
N GLU A 23 -40.08 17.10 22.51
CA GLU A 23 -38.87 17.96 22.45
C GLU A 23 -37.64 17.27 23.05
N TRP A 24 -37.82 16.49 24.12
CA TRP A 24 -36.72 15.74 24.73
C TRP A 24 -36.17 14.61 23.82
N CYS A 25 -37.05 13.96 23.06
CA CYS A 25 -36.64 12.99 22.03
C CYS A 25 -35.88 13.65 20.88
N PHE A 26 -36.28 14.85 20.46
CA PHE A 26 -35.61 15.60 19.40
C PHE A 26 -34.24 16.09 19.85
N LEU A 27 -34.15 16.61 21.07
CA LEU A 27 -32.87 17.06 21.66
C LEU A 27 -31.86 15.91 21.81
N LYS A 28 -32.31 14.73 22.26
CA LYS A 28 -31.44 13.53 22.33
C LYS A 28 -30.93 13.13 20.97
N LYS A 29 -31.74 13.12 19.90
CA LYS A 29 -31.29 12.80 18.53
C LYS A 29 -30.26 13.80 18.03
N ILE A 30 -30.45 15.11 18.26
CA ILE A 30 -29.52 16.16 17.88
C ILE A 30 -28.18 15.99 18.61
N ILE A 31 -28.21 15.73 19.92
CA ILE A 31 -27.00 15.50 20.72
C ILE A 31 -26.26 14.25 20.26
N THR A 32 -26.98 13.17 19.92
CA THR A 32 -26.35 11.93 19.42
C THR A 32 -25.70 12.15 18.07
N VAL A 33 -26.34 12.88 17.15
CA VAL A 33 -25.77 13.21 15.82
C VAL A 33 -24.58 14.16 15.97
N LEU A 34 -24.65 15.17 16.83
CA LEU A 34 -23.49 16.05 17.09
C LEU A 34 -22.33 15.30 17.73
N LEU A 35 -22.60 14.41 18.70
CA LEU A 35 -21.55 13.62 19.34
C LEU A 35 -20.89 12.64 18.36
N SER A 36 -21.67 12.02 17.46
CA SER A 36 -21.13 11.15 16.42
C SER A 36 -20.33 11.93 15.38
N ALA A 37 -20.74 13.14 15.01
CA ALA A 37 -20.00 14.01 14.10
C ALA A 37 -18.69 14.51 14.72
N VAL A 38 -18.67 14.87 16.00
CA VAL A 38 -17.45 15.25 16.72
C VAL A 38 -16.51 14.04 16.85
N LEU A 39 -17.03 12.84 17.16
CA LEU A 39 -16.25 11.63 17.24
C LEU A 39 -15.66 11.24 15.87
N ALA A 40 -16.41 11.39 14.79
CA ALA A 40 -15.91 11.19 13.43
C ALA A 40 -14.81 12.20 13.08
N LEU A 41 -15.01 13.49 13.40
CA LEU A 41 -14.00 14.53 13.17
C LEU A 41 -12.71 14.29 13.96
N THR A 42 -12.78 13.78 15.19
CA THR A 42 -11.56 13.44 15.97
C THR A 42 -10.84 12.20 15.44
N LEU A 43 -11.54 11.27 14.80
CA LEU A 43 -10.92 10.12 14.15
C LEU A 43 -10.23 10.50 12.83
N PHE A 44 -10.69 11.59 12.16
CA PHE A 44 -10.04 12.13 10.96
C PHE A 44 -8.92 13.14 11.25
N CYS A 45 -8.80 13.66 12.47
CA CYS A 45 -7.63 14.39 12.95
C CYS A 45 -6.53 13.40 13.38
N GLY A 46 -6.21 12.43 12.54
CA GLY A 46 -4.94 11.70 12.61
C GLY A 46 -3.84 12.74 12.48
N CYS A 47 -3.05 12.92 13.53
CA CYS A 47 -1.88 13.77 13.52
C CYS A 47 -1.08 13.54 12.25
N ALA A 48 -1.06 14.53 11.37
CA ALA A 48 -0.01 14.69 10.38
C ALA A 48 1.29 14.94 11.16
N GLY A 49 1.86 13.86 11.70
CA GLY A 49 3.20 13.83 12.28
C GLY A 49 4.20 13.97 11.15
N GLY A 50 4.63 15.18 10.84
CA GLY A 50 5.43 15.55 9.68
C GLY A 50 6.85 14.99 9.63
N ASP A 51 7.36 14.30 10.66
CA ASP A 51 8.80 14.03 10.74
C ASP A 51 9.25 12.64 10.25
N GLY A 52 8.36 11.68 10.05
CA GLY A 52 8.73 10.34 9.57
C GLY A 52 8.33 10.06 8.12
N THR A 53 7.35 10.77 7.59
CA THR A 53 6.83 10.52 6.23
C THR A 53 7.70 11.09 5.12
N ASP A 54 8.45 12.16 5.38
CA ASP A 54 9.38 12.73 4.40
C ASP A 54 10.59 11.82 4.19
N ALA A 55 11.11 11.20 5.25
CA ALA A 55 12.17 10.20 5.14
C ALA A 55 11.67 8.95 4.40
N LEU A 56 10.44 8.49 4.68
CA LEU A 56 9.82 7.38 3.96
C LEU A 56 9.61 7.71 2.47
N ARG A 57 9.14 8.92 2.16
CA ARG A 57 8.99 9.40 0.78
C ARG A 57 10.32 9.34 0.04
N LYS A 58 11.39 9.81 0.67
CA LYS A 58 12.75 9.78 0.12
C LYS A 58 13.25 8.34 -0.09
N ALA A 59 12.96 7.42 0.83
CA ALA A 59 13.34 6.01 0.72
C ALA A 59 12.61 5.28 -0.42
N LEU A 60 11.47 5.79 -0.86
CA LEU A 60 10.68 5.27 -1.99
C LEU A 60 10.93 6.03 -3.30
N GLU A 61 11.94 6.92 -3.37
CA GLU A 61 12.29 7.63 -4.62
C GLU A 61 12.86 6.67 -5.67
N TYR A 62 12.61 6.99 -6.94
CA TYR A 62 13.17 6.25 -8.06
C TYR A 62 14.61 6.69 -8.38
N PRO A 63 15.48 5.78 -8.85
CA PRO A 63 15.23 4.36 -9.02
C PRO A 63 15.24 3.62 -7.67
N LEU A 64 14.34 2.65 -7.50
CA LEU A 64 14.24 1.83 -6.30
C LEU A 64 14.42 0.36 -6.65
N THR A 65 15.33 -0.34 -5.99
CA THR A 65 15.55 -1.77 -6.15
C THR A 65 15.23 -2.53 -4.87
N LEU A 66 14.39 -3.55 -4.99
CA LEU A 66 13.90 -4.38 -3.90
C LEU A 66 14.22 -5.84 -4.17
N ASP A 67 14.77 -6.55 -3.20
CA ASP A 67 14.68 -8.00 -3.12
C ASP A 67 13.32 -8.36 -2.57
N ALA A 68 12.60 -9.26 -3.22
CA ALA A 68 11.24 -9.62 -2.86
C ALA A 68 11.02 -11.13 -2.88
N GLU A 69 10.27 -11.62 -1.89
CA GLU A 69 9.83 -13.01 -1.81
C GLU A 69 8.32 -13.08 -1.55
N SER A 70 7.61 -13.93 -2.29
CA SER A 70 6.18 -14.19 -2.09
C SER A 70 5.84 -15.64 -2.38
N GLY A 71 5.69 -16.45 -1.33
CA GLY A 71 5.56 -17.90 -1.43
C GLY A 71 6.83 -18.53 -2.02
N GLU A 72 6.72 -19.22 -3.15
CA GLU A 72 7.86 -19.86 -3.83
C GLU A 72 8.59 -18.91 -4.79
N LEU A 73 8.06 -17.71 -5.03
CA LEU A 73 8.68 -16.74 -5.93
C LEU A 73 9.67 -15.88 -5.16
N ALA A 74 10.89 -15.76 -5.69
CA ALA A 74 11.84 -14.74 -5.28
C ALA A 74 12.35 -14.00 -6.53
N PHE A 75 12.48 -12.68 -6.42
CA PHE A 75 12.88 -11.82 -7.53
C PHE A 75 13.48 -10.50 -7.02
N VAL A 76 14.27 -9.90 -7.88
CA VAL A 76 14.76 -8.53 -7.71
C VAL A 76 13.89 -7.63 -8.55
N LEU A 77 13.17 -6.72 -7.91
CA LEU A 77 12.34 -5.71 -8.57
C LEU A 77 13.07 -4.39 -8.62
N THR A 78 13.25 -3.83 -9.80
CA THR A 78 13.76 -2.47 -10.01
C THR A 78 12.64 -1.61 -10.57
N LEU A 79 12.31 -0.55 -9.87
CA LEU A 79 11.37 0.49 -10.28
C LEU A 79 12.17 1.67 -10.80
N GLU A 80 12.10 1.94 -12.11
CA GLU A 80 12.76 3.11 -12.71
C GLU A 80 11.86 4.35 -12.67
N THR A 81 10.57 4.13 -12.86
CA THR A 81 9.49 5.13 -12.77
C THR A 81 8.21 4.46 -12.30
N ASN A 82 7.12 5.22 -12.15
CA ASN A 82 5.80 4.66 -11.84
C ASN A 82 5.25 3.74 -12.96
N GLU A 83 5.73 3.87 -14.19
CA GLU A 83 5.27 3.09 -15.34
C GLU A 83 6.26 2.00 -15.79
N ASN A 84 7.54 2.13 -15.40
CA ASN A 84 8.60 1.23 -15.83
C ASN A 84 9.16 0.44 -14.65
N ALA A 85 9.03 -0.87 -14.74
CA ALA A 85 9.55 -1.80 -13.75
C ALA A 85 10.19 -3.01 -14.42
N THR A 86 11.29 -3.47 -13.86
CA THR A 86 11.98 -4.70 -14.28
C THR A 86 12.04 -5.65 -13.09
N ALA A 87 11.67 -6.92 -13.29
CA ALA A 87 11.80 -7.95 -12.28
C ALA A 87 12.69 -9.09 -12.80
N LYS A 88 13.79 -9.37 -12.11
CA LYS A 88 14.68 -10.48 -12.39
C LYS A 88 14.36 -11.63 -11.45
N MET A 89 13.87 -12.75 -12.01
CA MET A 89 13.49 -13.92 -11.23
C MET A 89 14.72 -14.65 -10.69
N THR A 90 14.73 -14.96 -9.40
CA THR A 90 15.79 -15.71 -8.71
C THR A 90 15.32 -17.07 -8.21
N ALA A 91 14.03 -17.20 -7.90
CA ALA A 91 13.40 -18.47 -7.55
C ALA A 91 11.96 -18.55 -8.09
N PRO A 92 11.43 -19.77 -8.35
CA PRO A 92 12.10 -21.07 -8.27
C PRO A 92 13.17 -21.23 -9.37
N ARG A 93 14.01 -22.26 -9.25
CA ARG A 93 15.12 -22.53 -10.21
C ARG A 93 14.66 -22.59 -11.66
N THR A 94 13.42 -23.02 -11.91
CA THR A 94 12.83 -23.08 -13.26
C THR A 94 12.59 -21.70 -13.88
N LEU A 95 12.47 -20.67 -13.09
CA LEU A 95 12.28 -19.28 -13.52
C LEU A 95 13.55 -18.42 -13.34
N SER A 96 14.60 -18.97 -12.73
CA SER A 96 15.84 -18.23 -12.49
C SER A 96 16.47 -17.75 -13.79
N GLY A 97 16.82 -16.46 -13.84
CA GLY A 97 17.35 -15.79 -15.03
C GLY A 97 16.30 -15.35 -16.04
N LEU A 98 14.99 -15.45 -15.70
CA LEU A 98 13.91 -14.83 -16.45
C LEU A 98 13.81 -13.36 -16.02
N ASP A 99 13.89 -12.45 -16.99
CA ASP A 99 13.68 -11.03 -16.80
C ASP A 99 12.27 -10.67 -17.29
N LEU A 100 11.49 -10.02 -16.44
CA LEU A 100 10.17 -9.47 -16.77
C LEU A 100 10.28 -7.95 -16.81
N VAL A 101 9.76 -7.34 -17.85
CA VAL A 101 9.75 -5.87 -18.02
C VAL A 101 8.32 -5.42 -18.21
N LYS A 102 7.87 -4.51 -17.34
CA LYS A 102 6.58 -3.80 -17.44
C LYS A 102 6.84 -2.37 -17.87
N ASN A 103 6.13 -1.92 -18.88
CA ASN A 103 6.13 -0.53 -19.33
C ASN A 103 4.73 -0.17 -19.88
N LYS A 104 4.56 1.05 -20.37
CA LYS A 104 3.30 1.55 -20.95
C LYS A 104 2.75 0.71 -22.13
N ASN A 105 3.59 -0.11 -22.77
CA ASN A 105 3.19 -0.96 -23.89
C ASN A 105 2.79 -2.38 -23.47
N GLY A 106 2.87 -2.69 -22.17
CA GLY A 106 2.56 -4.01 -21.59
C GLY A 106 3.74 -4.69 -20.93
N VAL A 107 3.65 -6.01 -20.81
CA VAL A 107 4.66 -6.84 -20.16
C VAL A 107 5.39 -7.72 -21.18
N THR A 108 6.70 -7.81 -21.06
CA THR A 108 7.53 -8.72 -21.84
C THR A 108 8.35 -9.60 -20.90
N ALA A 109 8.66 -10.81 -21.35
CA ALA A 109 9.59 -11.72 -20.69
C ALA A 109 10.80 -11.96 -21.57
N SER A 110 11.99 -11.91 -20.98
CA SER A 110 13.26 -12.20 -21.66
C SER A 110 13.98 -13.33 -20.96
N TYR A 111 14.41 -14.32 -21.72
CA TYR A 111 15.22 -15.44 -21.22
C TYR A 111 16.24 -15.85 -22.28
N LYS A 112 17.52 -15.85 -21.92
CA LYS A 112 18.64 -16.25 -22.83
C LYS A 112 18.59 -15.55 -24.19
N GLY A 113 18.27 -14.26 -24.22
CA GLY A 113 18.21 -13.44 -25.43
C GLY A 113 16.92 -13.56 -26.24
N MET A 114 16.00 -14.42 -25.87
CA MET A 114 14.65 -14.49 -26.45
C MET A 114 13.71 -13.59 -25.66
N THR A 115 12.95 -12.74 -26.35
CA THR A 115 11.96 -11.86 -25.74
C THR A 115 10.58 -12.15 -26.31
N VAL A 116 9.59 -12.30 -25.44
CA VAL A 116 8.20 -12.57 -25.81
C VAL A 116 7.26 -11.64 -25.04
N PRO A 117 6.19 -11.14 -25.67
CA PRO A 117 5.15 -10.43 -24.94
C PRO A 117 4.38 -11.40 -24.04
N LEU A 118 3.99 -10.93 -22.84
CA LEU A 118 3.19 -11.68 -21.90
C LEU A 118 1.86 -10.98 -21.65
N PRO A 119 0.74 -11.72 -21.44
CA PRO A 119 -0.46 -11.15 -20.85
C PRO A 119 -0.13 -10.59 -19.46
N GLU A 120 -0.63 -9.39 -19.12
CA GLU A 120 -0.36 -8.77 -17.81
C GLU A 120 -0.74 -9.67 -16.64
N ALA A 121 -1.84 -10.42 -16.75
CA ALA A 121 -2.27 -11.36 -15.73
C ALA A 121 -1.22 -12.44 -15.39
N SER A 122 -0.35 -12.80 -16.35
CA SER A 122 0.69 -13.81 -16.14
C SER A 122 1.83 -13.32 -15.23
N ALA A 123 2.08 -12.02 -15.21
CA ALA A 123 3.10 -11.38 -14.37
C ALA A 123 2.49 -10.56 -13.21
N GLY A 124 1.16 -10.61 -13.07
CA GLY A 124 0.43 -9.77 -12.10
C GLY A 124 0.93 -9.94 -10.67
N LYS A 125 1.27 -11.17 -10.26
CA LYS A 125 1.79 -11.42 -8.92
C LYS A 125 3.16 -10.77 -8.68
N VAL A 126 4.00 -10.66 -9.70
CA VAL A 126 5.32 -10.03 -9.58
C VAL A 126 5.17 -8.51 -9.56
N PHE A 127 4.39 -7.94 -10.47
CA PHE A 127 4.24 -6.49 -10.58
C PHE A 127 3.22 -5.89 -9.60
N ALA A 128 2.42 -6.70 -8.88
CA ALA A 128 1.60 -6.18 -7.78
C ALA A 128 2.45 -5.51 -6.68
N LEU A 129 3.70 -5.94 -6.48
CA LEU A 129 4.61 -5.23 -5.58
C LEU A 129 4.94 -3.81 -6.09
N ALA A 130 5.15 -3.65 -7.39
CA ALA A 130 5.32 -2.33 -8.00
C ALA A 130 4.08 -1.45 -7.79
N ASP A 131 2.90 -2.03 -7.96
CA ASP A 131 1.62 -1.32 -7.77
C ASP A 131 1.43 -0.90 -6.30
N ILE A 132 1.85 -1.74 -5.31
CA ILE A 132 1.85 -1.39 -3.88
C ILE A 132 2.75 -0.19 -3.62
N VAL A 133 4.01 -0.24 -4.08
CA VAL A 133 4.99 0.84 -3.85
C VAL A 133 4.51 2.14 -4.49
N ASN A 134 4.01 2.07 -5.72
CA ASN A 134 3.50 3.23 -6.43
C ASN A 134 2.26 3.84 -5.75
N ALA A 135 1.33 3.01 -5.28
CA ALA A 135 0.15 3.47 -4.56
C ALA A 135 0.52 4.20 -3.26
N VAL A 136 1.41 3.60 -2.46
CA VAL A 136 1.87 4.21 -1.21
C VAL A 136 2.63 5.50 -1.48
N ARG A 137 3.51 5.53 -2.48
CA ARG A 137 4.25 6.73 -2.86
C ARG A 137 3.32 7.86 -3.29
N THR A 138 2.38 7.58 -4.20
CA THR A 138 1.38 8.56 -4.64
C THR A 138 0.59 9.10 -3.45
N ALA A 139 0.16 8.21 -2.55
CA ALA A 139 -0.58 8.61 -1.36
C ALA A 139 0.25 9.47 -0.40
N LEU A 140 1.56 9.21 -0.28
CA LEU A 140 2.48 10.05 0.49
C LEU A 140 2.64 11.44 -0.13
N ASP A 141 2.61 11.53 -1.47
CA ASP A 141 2.74 12.81 -2.19
C ASP A 141 1.48 13.68 -2.08
N ASP A 142 0.30 13.07 -2.14
CA ASP A 142 -1.00 13.76 -2.08
C ASP A 142 -1.63 13.82 -0.66
N GLY A 143 -1.02 13.16 0.33
CA GLY A 143 -1.49 13.13 1.71
C GLY A 143 -2.66 12.17 1.96
N SER A 144 -2.98 11.26 1.03
CA SER A 144 -4.11 10.31 1.13
C SER A 144 -3.73 8.96 1.73
N TYR A 145 -2.85 8.94 2.72
CA TYR A 145 -2.37 7.73 3.38
C TYR A 145 -2.86 7.61 4.83
N VAL A 146 -2.78 6.38 5.35
CA VAL A 146 -3.04 6.09 6.76
C VAL A 146 -1.79 5.46 7.37
N THR A 147 -1.31 6.02 8.46
CA THR A 147 -0.22 5.44 9.24
C THR A 147 -0.76 4.61 10.40
N GLY A 148 -0.02 3.58 10.79
CA GLY A 148 -0.38 2.71 11.90
C GLY A 148 0.82 1.96 12.45
N ARG A 149 0.54 0.96 13.28
CA ARG A 149 1.50 0.00 13.80
C ARG A 149 0.91 -1.41 13.83
N ASP A 150 1.76 -2.39 13.55
CA ASP A 150 1.47 -3.81 13.72
C ASP A 150 2.62 -4.44 14.51
N GLY A 151 2.41 -4.65 15.81
CA GLY A 151 3.49 -4.98 16.74
C GLY A 151 4.55 -3.88 16.77
N ASP A 152 5.80 -4.25 16.50
CA ASP A 152 6.94 -3.34 16.47
C ASP A 152 7.11 -2.63 15.12
N LEU A 153 6.38 -3.07 14.09
CA LEU A 153 6.46 -2.50 12.75
C LEU A 153 5.58 -1.26 12.63
N LYS A 154 6.10 -0.23 12.00
CA LYS A 154 5.31 0.91 11.51
C LYS A 154 4.63 0.49 10.20
N THR A 155 3.46 1.03 9.93
CA THR A 155 2.72 0.77 8.69
C THR A 155 2.32 2.08 8.02
N VAL A 156 2.31 2.04 6.69
CA VAL A 156 1.67 3.06 5.85
C VAL A 156 0.78 2.36 4.84
N SER A 157 -0.47 2.77 4.78
CA SER A 157 -1.48 2.18 3.91
C SER A 157 -2.07 3.21 2.96
N ALA A 158 -2.34 2.78 1.75
CA ALA A 158 -2.94 3.57 0.69
C ALA A 158 -4.00 2.75 -0.06
N ALA A 159 -4.98 3.44 -0.65
CA ALA A 159 -5.93 2.80 -1.56
C ALA A 159 -5.30 2.65 -2.96
N CYS A 160 -5.55 1.50 -3.61
CA CYS A 160 -5.18 1.22 -4.98
C CYS A 160 -6.38 0.59 -5.69
N GLY A 161 -7.24 1.41 -6.28
CA GLY A 161 -8.55 0.96 -6.78
C GLY A 161 -9.39 0.35 -5.65
N ASP A 162 -9.83 -0.92 -5.83
CA ASP A 162 -10.59 -1.66 -4.82
C ASP A 162 -9.69 -2.38 -3.79
N ALA A 163 -8.37 -2.26 -3.91
CA ALA A 163 -7.40 -2.85 -3.00
C ALA A 163 -6.88 -1.84 -1.97
N VAL A 164 -6.41 -2.36 -0.84
CA VAL A 164 -5.61 -1.64 0.14
C VAL A 164 -4.19 -2.15 0.06
N CYS A 165 -3.26 -1.24 -0.16
CA CYS A 165 -1.82 -1.48 -0.22
C CYS A 165 -1.18 -1.01 1.08
N THR A 166 -0.40 -1.86 1.74
CA THR A 166 0.26 -1.53 3.01
C THR A 166 1.74 -1.88 2.93
N LEU A 167 2.60 -0.95 3.32
CA LEU A 167 4.01 -1.18 3.57
C LEU A 167 4.27 -1.26 5.08
N TYR A 168 5.06 -2.26 5.48
CA TYR A 168 5.53 -2.49 6.84
C TYR A 168 7.02 -2.18 6.90
N TYR A 169 7.44 -1.39 7.86
CA TYR A 169 8.82 -0.96 8.01
C TYR A 169 9.23 -0.79 9.48
N ILE A 170 10.49 -1.01 9.78
CA ILE A 170 11.07 -0.80 11.09
C ILE A 170 11.45 0.67 11.24
N ASP A 171 12.19 1.16 10.26
CA ASP A 171 12.56 2.56 10.07
C ASP A 171 12.52 2.91 8.58
N GLU A 172 12.80 4.15 8.24
CA GLU A 172 12.66 4.69 6.89
C GLU A 172 13.60 4.04 5.85
N ALA A 173 14.65 3.34 6.30
CA ALA A 173 15.60 2.63 5.43
C ALA A 173 15.36 1.11 5.39
N HIS A 174 14.58 0.55 6.32
CA HIS A 174 14.40 -0.89 6.48
C HIS A 174 12.93 -1.30 6.35
N PHE A 175 12.54 -1.64 5.13
CA PHE A 175 11.25 -2.27 4.86
C PHE A 175 11.30 -3.74 5.25
N SER A 176 10.20 -4.25 5.78
CA SER A 176 10.02 -5.65 6.19
C SER A 176 9.14 -6.40 5.21
N SER A 177 7.98 -5.84 4.90
CA SER A 177 7.03 -6.48 4.02
C SER A 177 6.11 -5.48 3.32
N ALA A 178 5.48 -5.94 2.25
CA ALA A 178 4.42 -5.24 1.53
C ALA A 178 3.22 -6.15 1.38
N GLU A 179 2.03 -5.60 1.52
CA GLU A 179 0.77 -6.34 1.44
C GLU A 179 -0.21 -5.64 0.49
N MET A 180 -0.88 -6.43 -0.34
CA MET A 180 -2.07 -6.00 -1.09
C MET A 180 -3.26 -6.84 -0.64
N SER A 181 -4.32 -6.17 -0.20
CA SER A 181 -5.57 -6.79 0.23
C SER A 181 -6.71 -6.34 -0.68
N CYS A 182 -7.35 -7.30 -1.37
CA CYS A 182 -8.47 -7.05 -2.26
C CYS A 182 -9.52 -8.16 -2.13
N GLY A 183 -10.77 -7.82 -1.86
CA GLY A 183 -11.87 -8.77 -1.77
C GLY A 183 -11.64 -9.90 -0.76
N GLY A 184 -10.97 -9.62 0.37
CA GLY A 184 -10.62 -10.60 1.40
C GLY A 184 -9.44 -11.52 1.06
N LYS A 185 -8.82 -11.36 -0.10
CA LYS A 185 -7.58 -12.04 -0.47
C LYS A 185 -6.39 -11.15 -0.16
N LYS A 186 -5.34 -11.75 0.40
CA LYS A 186 -4.09 -11.07 0.71
C LYS A 186 -2.95 -11.63 -0.11
N THR A 187 -2.12 -10.75 -0.65
CA THR A 187 -0.81 -11.09 -1.23
C THR A 187 0.24 -10.36 -0.41
N VAL A 188 1.20 -11.12 0.11
CA VAL A 188 2.27 -10.61 0.98
C VAL A 188 3.61 -10.85 0.32
N TYR A 189 4.49 -9.86 0.42
CA TYR A 189 5.87 -9.90 -0.02
C TYR A 189 6.77 -9.58 1.17
N ASN A 190 7.76 -10.41 1.44
CA ASN A 190 8.90 -10.02 2.27
C ASN A 190 9.83 -9.21 1.38
N ILE A 191 10.24 -8.03 1.81
CA ILE A 191 11.02 -7.11 0.97
C ILE A 191 12.24 -6.58 1.72
N THR A 192 13.30 -6.33 0.96
CA THR A 192 14.51 -5.66 1.43
C THR A 192 14.96 -4.67 0.37
N VAL A 193 15.27 -3.43 0.77
CA VAL A 193 15.81 -2.41 -0.14
C VAL A 193 17.28 -2.70 -0.41
N ARG A 194 17.68 -2.76 -1.69
CA ARG A 194 19.10 -2.74 -2.07
C ARG A 194 19.62 -1.33 -2.08
N GLN A 195 20.62 -1.05 -1.28
CA GLN A 195 21.30 0.24 -1.33
C GLN A 195 22.16 0.36 -2.60
N ALA A 196 22.19 1.55 -3.20
CA ALA A 196 22.86 1.80 -4.48
C ALA A 196 24.38 1.48 -4.50
N GLU A 197 25.03 1.39 -3.35
CA GLU A 197 26.45 1.05 -3.25
C GLU A 197 26.78 -0.39 -3.66
N GLU A 198 25.87 -1.35 -3.47
CA GLU A 198 26.06 -2.74 -3.92
C GLU A 198 25.95 -2.89 -5.44
N GLN A 199 25.22 -2.02 -6.12
CA GLN A 199 25.07 -2.08 -7.58
C GLN A 199 26.38 -1.70 -8.31
N SER A 200 27.18 -0.78 -7.76
CA SER A 200 28.46 -0.37 -8.35
C SER A 200 29.50 -1.49 -8.30
N SER A 201 29.51 -2.28 -7.23
CA SER A 201 30.47 -3.39 -7.07
C SER A 201 30.14 -4.60 -7.93
N ALA A 202 28.86 -4.90 -8.16
CA ALA A 202 28.44 -6.02 -9.03
C ALA A 202 28.75 -5.77 -10.50
N VAL A 203 28.48 -4.55 -11.00
CA VAL A 203 28.77 -4.15 -12.38
C VAL A 203 30.30 -4.15 -12.63
N SER A 204 31.09 -3.68 -11.68
CA SER A 204 32.56 -3.70 -11.78
C SER A 204 33.13 -5.12 -11.78
N ALA A 205 32.53 -6.07 -11.06
CA ALA A 205 32.96 -7.45 -11.02
C ALA A 205 32.65 -8.21 -12.34
N GLU A 206 31.49 -7.95 -12.96
CA GLU A 206 31.14 -8.53 -14.25
C GLU A 206 32.02 -7.99 -15.39
N GLN A 207 32.29 -6.70 -15.42
CA GLN A 207 33.20 -6.10 -16.42
C GLN A 207 34.65 -6.60 -16.27
N PHE A 208 35.12 -6.79 -15.03
CA PHE A 208 36.44 -7.30 -14.76
C PHE A 208 36.63 -8.76 -15.22
N ASN A 209 35.59 -9.60 -15.06
CA ASN A 209 35.61 -10.98 -15.51
C ASN A 209 35.55 -11.10 -17.04
N GLN A 210 34.76 -10.30 -17.74
CA GLN A 210 34.73 -10.26 -19.20
C GLN A 210 36.07 -9.80 -19.81
N SER A 211 36.76 -8.85 -19.18
CA SER A 211 38.08 -8.39 -19.63
C SER A 211 39.17 -9.48 -19.48
N LYS A 212 39.08 -10.38 -18.49
CA LYS A 212 40.02 -11.49 -18.30
C LYS A 212 39.83 -12.60 -19.31
N GLU A 213 38.61 -12.93 -19.69
CA GLU A 213 38.36 -13.96 -20.74
C GLU A 213 38.89 -13.52 -22.11
N THR A 214 38.75 -12.24 -22.46
CA THR A 214 39.23 -11.73 -23.77
C THR A 214 40.74 -11.70 -23.87
N VAL A 215 41.49 -11.58 -22.77
CA VAL A 215 42.97 -11.59 -22.77
C VAL A 215 43.52 -13.01 -22.86
N GLN A 216 42.86 -14.02 -22.31
CA GLN A 216 43.31 -15.40 -22.39
C GLN A 216 43.15 -16.02 -23.80
N ASP A 217 42.14 -15.59 -24.56
CA ASP A 217 41.95 -16.07 -25.94
C ASP A 217 42.95 -15.44 -26.92
N ALA A 218 43.46 -14.24 -26.63
CA ALA A 218 44.48 -13.58 -27.46
C ALA A 218 45.89 -14.22 -27.31
N GLU A 219 46.20 -14.80 -26.15
CA GLU A 219 47.52 -15.42 -25.89
C GLU A 219 47.64 -16.85 -26.43
N LYS A 220 46.52 -17.49 -26.80
CA LYS A 220 46.46 -18.86 -27.33
C LYS A 220 46.48 -18.92 -28.85
N SER A 221 46.46 -17.77 -29.56
CA SER A 221 46.42 -17.65 -31.02
C SER A 221 47.70 -17.10 -31.64
N GLY A 222 48.81 -16.99 -30.86
CA GLY A 222 50.11 -16.51 -31.31
C GLY A 222 51.13 -17.66 -31.45
#